data_ad655fdb9f500b2990857e15e6fbed7b
#
_entry.id   ad655fdb9f500b2990857e15e6fbed7b
#
_cell.length_a   1.000
_cell.length_b   1.000
_cell.length_c   1.000
_cell.angle_alpha   90.00
_cell.angle_beta   90.00
_cell.angle_gamma   90.00
#
_symmetry.space_group_name_H-M   'P 1'
#
loop_
_entity.id
_entity.type
_entity.pdbx_description
1 polymer ?
#
loop_
_entity_poly.entity_id
_entity_poly.type
_entity_poly.pdbx_seq_one_letter_code
_entity_poly.pdbx_strand_id
1 'polypeptide(L)'
;MTNETKLLQAVQQLADKDVAPFDLQIDRQAKLPNGLFQKIVDLGLLRAKIPKEYGGLDVSAQTAGKIVNILAKANASVGVMLEGHYKSCDQLAKYGTDAAKKHYFAWGAQAILGFSNTEPEGGSDPSKHQSYAVEKDGRWIINGDKVMITNGTLAQVYSVNVKTGPNEYSVFIVDKGMPGFSFGYVEKFIGLRGIPCGEVVMNQIEVGPENMLGKRGQGLEIANNAHDDARYLMGAVLTGIQEHALDIAKNYAAKRKSGNTLLKDMQVTQYKISKIATNKELTRLVYEEAARRKDAGLPYMEQSAMAKCFGSKAAVESCDLTLQIMGGYGYSAEFSPEHLVRDARAMEIAEGTIEKMYTEISNAEMADVPSQEVARKQADLTDLDQILPLLEAAKTPAGAVDAVSSPSQAAGLPKAKIVLALGRGANQPETIALAKQVAEKLGAEIGVTRPMVGSDFNRGQQLGVNGHKIKPQVLINLGIAGAPQYTFTVDHAENIISVNTNPNAIVFEGSDYRYVGSTYDFLKELLNRLG
;
A
#
# COMPACT_ATOMS: atom_id res chain seq x y z
N MET A 1 14.07 27.34 -26.95
CA MET A 1 13.36 26.10 -26.57
C MET A 1 14.37 25.04 -26.18
N THR A 2 14.18 24.41 -25.03
CA THR A 2 15.01 23.27 -24.61
C THR A 2 14.76 22.05 -25.50
N ASN A 3 15.69 21.09 -25.50
CA ASN A 3 15.51 19.84 -26.25
C ASN A 3 14.24 19.08 -25.78
N GLU A 4 13.95 19.09 -24.47
CA GLU A 4 12.74 18.48 -23.91
C GLU A 4 11.45 19.16 -24.40
N THR A 5 11.43 20.48 -24.50
CA THR A 5 10.28 21.21 -25.08
C THR A 5 9.99 20.80 -26.52
N LYS A 6 11.04 20.65 -27.35
CA LYS A 6 10.88 20.18 -28.74
C LYS A 6 10.38 18.73 -28.78
N LEU A 7 10.89 17.88 -27.91
CA LEU A 7 10.42 16.49 -27.78
C LEU A 7 8.93 16.44 -27.43
N LEU A 8 8.48 17.17 -26.40
CA LEU A 8 7.08 17.19 -26.00
C LEU A 8 6.15 17.72 -27.11
N GLN A 9 6.60 18.71 -27.90
CA GLN A 9 5.85 19.17 -29.08
C GLN A 9 5.72 18.09 -30.15
N ALA A 10 6.79 17.32 -30.38
CA ALA A 10 6.77 16.22 -31.34
C ALA A 10 5.89 15.06 -30.85
N VAL A 11 5.91 14.77 -29.55
CA VAL A 11 4.98 13.80 -28.92
C VAL A 11 3.53 14.24 -29.06
N GLN A 12 3.23 15.52 -28.85
CA GLN A 12 1.87 16.04 -29.04
C GLN A 12 1.42 15.88 -30.50
N GLN A 13 2.29 16.15 -31.49
CA GLN A 13 1.98 15.95 -32.90
C GLN A 13 1.72 14.47 -33.24
N LEU A 14 2.50 13.55 -32.69
CA LEU A 14 2.29 12.10 -32.81
C LEU A 14 0.93 11.71 -32.21
N ALA A 15 0.64 12.18 -31.00
CA ALA A 15 -0.63 11.93 -30.32
C ALA A 15 -1.83 12.40 -31.13
N ASP A 16 -1.79 13.64 -31.64
CA ASP A 16 -2.91 14.25 -32.37
C ASP A 16 -3.15 13.64 -33.76
N LYS A 17 -2.09 13.24 -34.45
CA LYS A 17 -2.17 12.77 -35.84
C LYS A 17 -2.24 11.25 -35.98
N ASP A 18 -1.54 10.54 -35.12
CA ASP A 18 -1.27 9.11 -35.34
C ASP A 18 -1.84 8.22 -34.23
N VAL A 19 -2.32 8.78 -33.11
CA VAL A 19 -2.91 8.01 -32.00
C VAL A 19 -4.40 8.35 -31.83
N ALA A 20 -4.74 9.59 -31.51
CA ALA A 20 -6.12 10.00 -31.18
C ALA A 20 -7.15 9.67 -32.29
N PRO A 21 -6.87 9.83 -33.61
CA PRO A 21 -7.81 9.44 -34.65
C PRO A 21 -8.12 7.94 -34.68
N PHE A 22 -7.27 7.10 -34.06
CA PHE A 22 -7.39 5.65 -34.06
C PHE A 22 -7.85 5.09 -32.71
N ASP A 23 -8.20 5.94 -31.74
CA ASP A 23 -8.56 5.55 -30.37
C ASP A 23 -9.58 4.41 -30.32
N LEU A 24 -10.76 4.57 -30.91
CA LEU A 24 -11.78 3.51 -31.00
C LEU A 24 -11.33 2.28 -31.80
N GLN A 25 -10.51 2.47 -32.83
CA GLN A 25 -10.00 1.36 -33.62
C GLN A 25 -9.03 0.50 -32.79
N ILE A 26 -8.18 1.13 -32.00
CA ILE A 26 -7.25 0.43 -31.08
C ILE A 26 -8.03 -0.44 -30.12
N ASP A 27 -9.06 0.09 -29.46
CA ASP A 27 -9.90 -0.69 -28.55
C ASP A 27 -10.61 -1.84 -29.27
N ARG A 28 -11.29 -1.57 -30.39
CA ARG A 28 -12.09 -2.57 -31.13
C ARG A 28 -11.24 -3.70 -31.71
N GLN A 29 -10.09 -3.36 -32.28
CA GLN A 29 -9.20 -4.34 -32.93
C GLN A 29 -8.23 -5.01 -31.95
N ALA A 30 -8.17 -4.53 -30.71
CA ALA A 30 -7.25 -5.00 -29.68
C ALA A 30 -5.79 -5.03 -30.16
N LYS A 31 -5.36 -3.99 -30.88
CA LYS A 31 -3.99 -3.84 -31.39
C LYS A 31 -3.69 -2.40 -31.79
N LEU A 32 -2.42 -2.05 -31.77
CA LEU A 32 -1.96 -0.77 -32.30
C LEU A 32 -2.11 -0.70 -33.84
N PRO A 33 -2.36 0.49 -34.41
CA PRO A 33 -2.33 0.71 -35.87
C PRO A 33 -0.97 0.31 -36.43
N ASN A 34 -0.99 -0.22 -37.65
CA ASN A 34 0.23 -0.56 -38.39
C ASN A 34 1.16 0.67 -38.51
N GLY A 35 2.44 0.49 -38.21
CA GLY A 35 3.46 1.53 -38.28
C GLY A 35 3.49 2.51 -37.10
N LEU A 36 2.51 2.51 -36.19
CA LEU A 36 2.54 3.40 -35.02
C LEU A 36 3.74 3.11 -34.14
N PHE A 37 4.00 1.84 -33.86
CA PHE A 37 5.16 1.44 -33.06
C PHE A 37 6.47 1.96 -33.66
N GLN A 38 6.66 1.85 -34.99
CA GLN A 38 7.85 2.38 -35.66
C GLN A 38 7.97 3.90 -35.51
N LYS A 39 6.88 4.66 -35.61
CA LYS A 39 6.90 6.11 -35.36
C LYS A 39 7.32 6.47 -33.94
N ILE A 40 6.91 5.67 -32.95
CA ILE A 40 7.36 5.81 -31.55
C ILE A 40 8.86 5.58 -31.44
N VAL A 41 9.38 4.55 -32.09
CA VAL A 41 10.83 4.25 -32.16
C VAL A 41 11.59 5.39 -32.85
N ASP A 42 11.14 5.82 -34.02
CA ASP A 42 11.80 6.86 -34.85
C ASP A 42 11.84 8.21 -34.11
N LEU A 43 10.82 8.53 -33.34
CA LEU A 43 10.78 9.73 -32.49
C LEU A 43 11.71 9.61 -31.26
N GLY A 44 12.27 8.42 -31.01
CA GLY A 44 13.18 8.14 -29.91
C GLY A 44 12.48 8.00 -28.56
N LEU A 45 11.18 7.73 -28.50
CA LEU A 45 10.46 7.63 -27.25
C LEU A 45 10.89 6.42 -26.42
N LEU A 46 11.31 5.32 -27.05
CA LEU A 46 11.89 4.19 -26.32
C LEU A 46 13.25 4.54 -25.69
N ARG A 47 13.94 5.55 -26.20
CA ARG A 47 15.23 6.02 -25.64
C ARG A 47 15.06 7.07 -24.55
N ALA A 48 13.83 7.51 -24.25
CA ALA A 48 13.60 8.63 -23.35
C ALA A 48 14.22 8.41 -21.96
N LYS A 49 14.07 7.23 -21.39
CA LYS A 49 14.60 6.86 -20.05
C LYS A 49 15.93 6.10 -20.08
N ILE A 50 16.52 5.91 -21.24
CA ILE A 50 17.87 5.32 -21.36
C ILE A 50 18.89 6.43 -21.06
N PRO A 51 19.93 6.16 -20.20
CA PRO A 51 20.97 7.14 -19.92
C PRO A 51 21.76 7.55 -21.16
N LYS A 52 22.25 8.79 -21.19
CA LYS A 52 22.97 9.35 -22.34
C LYS A 52 24.21 8.56 -22.74
N GLU A 53 24.94 8.03 -21.76
CA GLU A 53 26.13 7.22 -21.96
C GLU A 53 25.87 5.91 -22.73
N TYR A 54 24.60 5.45 -22.73
CA TYR A 54 24.13 4.29 -23.50
C TYR A 54 23.29 4.69 -24.74
N GLY A 55 23.40 5.96 -25.19
CA GLY A 55 22.74 6.45 -26.40
C GLY A 55 21.27 6.88 -26.21
N GLY A 56 20.85 7.07 -24.98
CA GLY A 56 19.51 7.52 -24.62
C GLY A 56 19.34 9.04 -24.60
N LEU A 57 18.11 9.48 -24.31
CA LEU A 57 17.76 10.88 -24.15
C LEU A 57 17.89 11.33 -22.68
N ASP A 58 17.79 10.39 -21.75
CA ASP A 58 17.93 10.61 -20.30
C ASP A 58 17.05 11.77 -19.80
N VAL A 59 15.77 11.72 -20.19
CA VAL A 59 14.82 12.76 -19.80
C VAL A 59 14.47 12.64 -18.32
N SER A 60 14.15 13.78 -17.69
CA SER A 60 13.67 13.85 -16.31
C SER A 60 12.41 13.01 -16.10
N ALA A 61 12.14 12.61 -14.84
CA ALA A 61 10.89 11.92 -14.49
C ALA A 61 9.66 12.79 -14.81
N GLN A 62 9.76 14.09 -14.61
CA GLN A 62 8.71 15.04 -14.99
C GLN A 62 8.44 15.01 -16.49
N THR A 63 9.49 15.00 -17.34
CA THR A 63 9.33 14.93 -18.79
C THR A 63 8.80 13.57 -19.23
N ALA A 64 9.27 12.47 -18.63
CA ALA A 64 8.73 11.13 -18.88
C ALA A 64 7.23 11.03 -18.52
N GLY A 65 6.81 11.58 -17.38
CA GLY A 65 5.39 11.67 -17.01
C GLY A 65 4.57 12.45 -18.03
N LYS A 66 5.06 13.60 -18.52
CA LYS A 66 4.37 14.39 -19.55
C LYS A 66 4.25 13.63 -20.89
N ILE A 67 5.28 12.90 -21.31
CA ILE A 67 5.21 12.05 -22.53
C ILE A 67 4.10 11.01 -22.37
N VAL A 68 4.09 10.30 -21.24
CA VAL A 68 3.08 9.27 -20.95
C VAL A 68 1.68 9.89 -20.88
N ASN A 69 1.52 11.04 -20.21
CA ASN A 69 0.23 11.75 -20.12
C ASN A 69 -0.32 12.14 -21.50
N ILE A 70 0.49 12.77 -22.36
CA ILE A 70 0.07 13.20 -23.71
C ILE A 70 -0.42 11.99 -24.53
N LEU A 71 0.32 10.88 -24.50
CA LEU A 71 -0.04 9.68 -25.24
C LEU A 71 -1.25 8.97 -24.66
N ALA A 72 -1.35 8.91 -23.33
CA ALA A 72 -2.50 8.32 -22.64
C ALA A 72 -3.79 9.11 -22.86
N LYS A 73 -3.72 10.44 -22.99
CA LYS A 73 -4.85 11.27 -23.41
C LYS A 73 -5.36 10.88 -24.81
N ALA A 74 -4.46 10.56 -25.71
CA ALA A 74 -4.82 10.12 -27.06
C ALA A 74 -5.34 8.67 -27.09
N ASN A 75 -4.73 7.77 -26.33
CA ASN A 75 -5.18 6.40 -26.06
C ASN A 75 -4.43 5.82 -24.85
N ALA A 76 -5.16 5.32 -23.86
CA ALA A 76 -4.60 4.81 -22.60
C ALA A 76 -3.59 3.67 -22.81
N SER A 77 -3.84 2.74 -23.75
CA SER A 77 -2.94 1.62 -24.03
C SER A 77 -1.55 2.08 -24.46
N VAL A 78 -1.47 3.15 -25.28
CA VAL A 78 -0.18 3.69 -25.75
C VAL A 78 0.61 4.31 -24.59
N GLY A 79 -0.08 4.98 -23.66
CA GLY A 79 0.53 5.51 -22.45
C GLY A 79 1.09 4.40 -21.56
N VAL A 80 0.31 3.34 -21.30
CA VAL A 80 0.70 2.18 -20.49
C VAL A 80 1.84 1.38 -21.13
N MET A 81 1.89 1.30 -22.45
CA MET A 81 3.01 0.66 -23.15
C MET A 81 4.35 1.31 -22.78
N LEU A 82 4.40 2.65 -22.79
CA LEU A 82 5.62 3.39 -22.44
C LEU A 82 5.88 3.42 -20.94
N GLU A 83 4.83 3.47 -20.11
CA GLU A 83 4.97 3.33 -18.66
C GLU A 83 5.75 2.05 -18.30
N GLY A 84 5.31 0.89 -18.81
CA GLY A 84 5.96 -0.39 -18.57
C GLY A 84 7.40 -0.45 -19.06
N HIS A 85 7.69 0.19 -20.19
CA HIS A 85 9.04 0.29 -20.73
C HIS A 85 9.94 1.21 -19.89
N TYR A 86 9.45 2.37 -19.47
CA TYR A 86 10.25 3.37 -18.74
C TYR A 86 10.64 2.86 -17.35
N LYS A 87 9.73 2.22 -16.61
CA LYS A 87 10.10 1.61 -15.32
C LYS A 87 11.16 0.52 -15.45
N SER A 88 11.10 -0.26 -16.56
CA SER A 88 12.11 -1.29 -16.83
C SER A 88 13.46 -0.68 -17.22
N CYS A 89 13.47 0.46 -17.92
CA CYS A 89 14.69 1.22 -18.17
C CYS A 89 15.31 1.76 -16.88
N ASP A 90 14.51 2.38 -16.00
CA ASP A 90 14.97 2.89 -14.70
C ASP A 90 15.51 1.77 -13.82
N GLN A 91 14.88 0.60 -13.80
CA GLN A 91 15.33 -0.58 -13.07
C GLN A 91 16.70 -1.07 -13.60
N LEU A 92 16.85 -1.20 -14.92
CA LEU A 92 18.12 -1.57 -15.55
C LEU A 92 19.20 -0.51 -15.30
N ALA A 93 18.88 0.78 -15.40
CA ALA A 93 19.81 1.88 -15.15
C ALA A 93 20.36 1.85 -13.72
N LYS A 94 19.49 1.58 -12.74
CA LYS A 94 19.86 1.60 -11.32
C LYS A 94 20.61 0.33 -10.88
N TYR A 95 20.17 -0.84 -11.34
CA TYR A 95 20.64 -2.11 -10.79
C TYR A 95 21.45 -2.99 -11.75
N GLY A 96 21.47 -2.66 -13.04
CA GLY A 96 22.22 -3.41 -14.05
C GLY A 96 23.74 -3.25 -13.91
N THR A 97 24.49 -4.29 -14.27
CA THR A 97 25.94 -4.16 -14.51
C THR A 97 26.19 -3.32 -15.77
N ASP A 98 27.39 -2.77 -15.94
CA ASP A 98 27.73 -2.01 -17.15
C ASP A 98 27.59 -2.85 -18.43
N ALA A 99 27.93 -4.14 -18.36
CA ALA A 99 27.77 -5.08 -19.45
C ALA A 99 26.27 -5.27 -19.80
N ALA A 100 25.41 -5.49 -18.79
CA ALA A 100 23.97 -5.61 -18.98
C ALA A 100 23.35 -4.33 -19.55
N LYS A 101 23.72 -3.17 -19.00
CA LYS A 101 23.27 -1.86 -19.48
C LYS A 101 23.63 -1.66 -20.95
N LYS A 102 24.89 -1.88 -21.31
CA LYS A 102 25.36 -1.73 -22.69
C LYS A 102 24.61 -2.67 -23.64
N HIS A 103 24.41 -3.91 -23.24
CA HIS A 103 23.72 -4.90 -24.07
C HIS A 103 22.23 -4.60 -24.22
N TYR A 104 21.51 -4.48 -23.11
CA TYR A 104 20.04 -4.40 -23.13
C TYR A 104 19.50 -3.01 -23.45
N PHE A 105 20.23 -1.92 -23.19
CA PHE A 105 19.82 -0.61 -23.68
C PHE A 105 19.95 -0.46 -25.20
N ALA A 106 20.87 -1.18 -25.84
CA ALA A 106 20.91 -1.24 -27.30
C ALA A 106 19.62 -1.88 -27.86
N TRP A 107 19.03 -2.86 -27.16
CA TRP A 107 17.73 -3.43 -27.49
C TRP A 107 16.59 -2.47 -27.11
N GLY A 108 16.61 -1.92 -25.91
CA GLY A 108 15.60 -1.01 -25.39
C GLY A 108 15.43 0.27 -26.21
N ALA A 109 16.44 0.64 -27.00
CA ALA A 109 16.34 1.75 -27.95
C ALA A 109 15.38 1.49 -29.14
N GLN A 110 15.08 0.24 -29.44
CA GLN A 110 14.29 -0.21 -30.61
C GLN A 110 13.15 -1.18 -30.24
N ALA A 111 13.16 -1.70 -29.02
CA ALA A 111 12.21 -2.70 -28.54
C ALA A 111 11.79 -2.42 -27.09
N ILE A 112 10.64 -2.93 -26.70
CA ILE A 112 10.14 -2.79 -25.33
C ILE A 112 10.96 -3.68 -24.37
N LEU A 113 11.32 -3.11 -23.23
CA LEU A 113 11.75 -3.83 -22.02
C LEU A 113 10.51 -4.04 -21.15
N GLY A 114 10.34 -5.23 -20.59
CA GLY A 114 9.21 -5.62 -19.74
C GLY A 114 9.66 -5.92 -18.31
N PHE A 115 8.72 -5.79 -17.40
CA PHE A 115 8.88 -6.17 -15.99
C PHE A 115 7.90 -7.29 -15.67
N SER A 116 8.38 -8.39 -15.07
CA SER A 116 7.60 -9.60 -14.83
C SER A 116 7.72 -10.03 -13.37
N ASN A 117 6.66 -9.77 -12.58
CA ASN A 117 6.64 -10.07 -11.15
C ASN A 117 5.50 -11.04 -10.79
N THR A 118 4.29 -10.80 -11.28
CA THR A 118 3.06 -11.51 -10.91
C THR A 118 3.07 -12.97 -11.35
N GLU A 119 2.61 -13.86 -10.48
CA GLU A 119 2.44 -15.31 -10.75
C GLU A 119 1.00 -15.75 -10.50
N PRO A 120 0.56 -16.92 -11.02
CA PRO A 120 -0.79 -17.41 -10.81
C PRO A 120 -1.22 -17.44 -9.34
N GLU A 121 -0.33 -17.86 -8.44
CA GLU A 121 -0.59 -17.98 -6.99
C GLU A 121 -0.17 -16.72 -6.20
N GLY A 122 0.54 -15.75 -6.81
CA GLY A 122 1.16 -14.63 -6.13
C GLY A 122 1.05 -13.31 -6.90
N GLY A 123 -0.06 -12.57 -6.69
CA GLY A 123 -0.20 -11.20 -7.18
C GLY A 123 0.26 -10.18 -6.14
N SER A 124 -0.62 -9.83 -5.18
CA SER A 124 -0.32 -8.86 -4.12
C SER A 124 0.61 -9.41 -3.03
N ASP A 125 0.71 -10.73 -2.89
CA ASP A 125 1.55 -11.42 -1.90
C ASP A 125 2.71 -12.17 -2.59
N PRO A 126 3.93 -11.59 -2.60
CA PRO A 126 5.10 -12.23 -3.21
C PRO A 126 5.51 -13.55 -2.52
N SER A 127 5.12 -13.78 -1.26
CA SER A 127 5.46 -15.01 -0.53
C SER A 127 4.94 -16.27 -1.23
N LYS A 128 3.88 -16.11 -2.03
CA LYS A 128 3.23 -17.18 -2.81
C LYS A 128 3.89 -17.47 -4.15
N HIS A 129 4.89 -16.71 -4.58
CA HIS A 129 5.61 -16.97 -5.82
C HIS A 129 6.20 -18.38 -5.84
N GLN A 130 6.15 -19.03 -6.99
CA GLN A 130 6.64 -20.38 -7.22
C GLN A 130 7.83 -20.43 -8.18
N SER A 131 7.99 -19.41 -9.04
CA SER A 131 9.15 -19.33 -9.93
C SER A 131 10.45 -19.28 -9.12
N TYR A 132 11.44 -20.02 -9.57
CA TYR A 132 12.71 -20.16 -8.85
C TYR A 132 13.91 -20.19 -9.79
N ALA A 133 15.07 -19.88 -9.24
CA ALA A 133 16.36 -20.05 -9.90
C ALA A 133 17.28 -20.88 -9.00
N VAL A 134 17.99 -21.83 -9.61
CA VAL A 134 18.98 -22.68 -8.93
C VAL A 134 20.36 -22.35 -9.49
N GLU A 135 21.31 -22.09 -8.60
CA GLU A 135 22.70 -21.89 -8.98
C GLU A 135 23.39 -23.23 -9.24
N LYS A 136 24.00 -23.36 -10.39
CA LYS A 136 24.77 -24.54 -10.79
C LYS A 136 25.99 -24.09 -11.58
N ASP A 137 27.19 -24.49 -11.15
CA ASP A 137 28.46 -24.21 -11.82
C ASP A 137 28.70 -22.71 -12.13
N GLY A 138 28.25 -21.82 -11.22
CA GLY A 138 28.38 -20.36 -11.35
C GLY A 138 27.37 -19.72 -12.32
N ARG A 139 26.39 -20.46 -12.81
CA ARG A 139 25.28 -20.01 -13.64
C ARG A 139 23.95 -20.28 -12.93
N TRP A 140 22.88 -19.68 -13.39
CA TRP A 140 21.55 -19.85 -12.84
C TRP A 140 20.62 -20.54 -13.84
N ILE A 141 19.81 -21.46 -13.36
CA ILE A 141 18.77 -22.15 -14.13
C ILE A 141 17.43 -21.69 -13.60
N ILE A 142 16.67 -20.97 -14.45
CA ILE A 142 15.40 -20.34 -14.08
C ILE A 142 14.22 -21.16 -14.59
N ASN A 143 13.23 -21.35 -13.71
CA ASN A 143 11.96 -22.04 -14.03
C ASN A 143 10.79 -21.28 -13.43
N GLY A 144 9.64 -21.31 -14.11
CA GLY A 144 8.37 -20.80 -13.64
C GLY A 144 7.64 -19.96 -14.67
N ASP A 145 6.47 -19.47 -14.26
CA ASP A 145 5.57 -18.73 -15.12
C ASP A 145 5.21 -17.39 -14.49
N LYS A 146 5.23 -16.34 -15.31
CA LYS A 146 4.78 -14.99 -14.94
C LYS A 146 3.56 -14.65 -15.77
N VAL A 147 2.48 -14.21 -15.10
CA VAL A 147 1.20 -13.89 -15.71
C VAL A 147 0.86 -12.41 -15.60
N MET A 148 -0.14 -11.97 -16.36
CA MET A 148 -0.61 -10.56 -16.34
C MET A 148 0.50 -9.56 -16.69
N ILE A 149 1.44 -9.95 -17.55
CA ILE A 149 2.59 -9.11 -17.88
C ILE A 149 2.21 -8.09 -18.96
N THR A 150 2.22 -6.83 -18.59
CA THR A 150 2.02 -5.70 -19.51
C THR A 150 3.09 -5.73 -20.61
N ASN A 151 2.69 -5.54 -21.86
CA ASN A 151 3.53 -5.74 -23.03
C ASN A 151 4.02 -7.20 -23.21
N GLY A 152 3.35 -8.18 -22.60
CA GLY A 152 3.81 -9.55 -22.43
C GLY A 152 4.35 -10.23 -23.69
N THR A 153 3.72 -10.04 -24.84
CA THR A 153 4.20 -10.59 -26.12
C THR A 153 4.86 -9.57 -27.03
N LEU A 154 4.81 -8.27 -26.66
CA LEU A 154 5.42 -7.17 -27.40
C LEU A 154 6.88 -6.94 -27.00
N ALA A 155 7.19 -7.04 -25.70
CA ALA A 155 8.53 -6.86 -25.18
C ALA A 155 9.49 -7.95 -25.66
N GLN A 156 10.77 -7.59 -25.73
CA GLN A 156 11.84 -8.47 -26.21
C GLN A 156 12.69 -8.97 -25.04
N VAL A 157 12.76 -8.21 -23.96
CA VAL A 157 13.58 -8.43 -22.77
C VAL A 157 12.72 -8.26 -21.54
N TYR A 158 12.91 -9.09 -20.55
CA TYR A 158 12.13 -9.07 -19.32
C TYR A 158 13.03 -9.14 -18.10
N SER A 159 12.79 -8.28 -17.12
CA SER A 159 13.28 -8.51 -15.78
C SER A 159 12.30 -9.39 -15.02
N VAL A 160 12.77 -10.52 -14.50
CA VAL A 160 11.95 -11.52 -13.81
C VAL A 160 12.39 -11.68 -12.36
N ASN A 161 11.45 -11.52 -11.43
CA ASN A 161 11.69 -11.70 -10.00
C ASN A 161 11.37 -13.14 -9.61
N VAL A 162 12.36 -13.89 -9.12
CA VAL A 162 12.24 -15.33 -8.81
C VAL A 162 12.89 -15.67 -7.47
N LYS A 163 12.46 -16.77 -6.84
CA LYS A 163 13.08 -17.29 -5.61
C LYS A 163 14.48 -17.84 -5.90
N THR A 164 15.45 -17.44 -5.09
CA THR A 164 16.83 -17.98 -5.09
C THR A 164 17.17 -18.71 -3.79
N GLY A 165 16.24 -18.77 -2.85
CA GLY A 165 16.32 -19.47 -1.58
C GLY A 165 15.03 -19.37 -0.76
N PRO A 166 14.96 -19.96 0.43
CA PRO A 166 13.83 -19.77 1.35
C PRO A 166 13.69 -18.28 1.69
N ASN A 167 12.54 -17.68 1.35
CA ASN A 167 12.27 -16.24 1.54
C ASN A 167 13.31 -15.29 0.89
N GLU A 168 14.08 -15.77 -0.07
CA GLU A 168 15.08 -15.00 -0.80
C GLU A 168 14.66 -14.85 -2.26
N TYR A 169 14.70 -13.63 -2.78
CA TYR A 169 14.30 -13.30 -4.14
C TYR A 169 15.43 -12.55 -4.85
N SER A 170 15.61 -12.82 -6.14
CA SER A 170 16.55 -12.12 -7.01
C SER A 170 15.89 -11.80 -8.34
N VAL A 171 16.35 -10.74 -9.00
CA VAL A 171 15.86 -10.36 -10.32
C VAL A 171 16.89 -10.71 -11.37
N PHE A 172 16.44 -11.38 -12.42
CA PHE A 172 17.25 -11.70 -13.59
C PHE A 172 16.70 -11.05 -14.85
N ILE A 173 17.55 -10.77 -15.80
CA ILE A 173 17.12 -10.38 -17.15
C ILE A 173 17.12 -11.62 -18.03
N VAL A 174 15.98 -11.85 -18.65
CA VAL A 174 15.81 -12.88 -19.68
C VAL A 174 15.31 -12.22 -20.97
N ASP A 175 15.64 -12.78 -22.13
CA ASP A 175 15.14 -12.31 -23.40
C ASP A 175 14.47 -13.44 -24.19
N LYS A 176 13.62 -13.06 -25.13
CA LYS A 176 12.83 -14.02 -25.92
C LYS A 176 13.66 -14.90 -26.85
N GLY A 177 14.95 -14.62 -27.02
CA GLY A 177 15.86 -15.45 -27.81
C GLY A 177 16.51 -16.57 -27.02
N MET A 178 16.38 -16.57 -25.69
CA MET A 178 16.98 -17.58 -24.83
C MET A 178 16.29 -18.94 -24.97
N PRO A 179 17.05 -20.05 -25.07
CA PRO A 179 16.48 -21.39 -25.01
C PRO A 179 15.64 -21.58 -23.74
N GLY A 180 14.44 -22.15 -23.89
CA GLY A 180 13.50 -22.33 -22.77
C GLY A 180 12.58 -21.13 -22.50
N PHE A 181 12.74 -20.00 -23.18
CA PHE A 181 11.79 -18.89 -23.13
C PHE A 181 10.63 -19.13 -24.10
N SER A 182 9.41 -18.91 -23.61
CA SER A 182 8.23 -18.87 -24.47
C SER A 182 7.14 -17.96 -23.92
N PHE A 183 6.15 -17.65 -24.75
CA PHE A 183 4.94 -17.00 -24.29
C PHE A 183 3.84 -18.04 -24.08
N GLY A 184 3.09 -17.90 -23.00
CA GLY A 184 1.88 -18.68 -22.75
C GLY A 184 0.63 -17.95 -23.23
N TYR A 185 -0.39 -17.92 -22.37
CA TYR A 185 -1.68 -17.32 -22.69
C TYR A 185 -1.60 -15.80 -22.79
N VAL A 186 -2.34 -15.23 -23.72
CA VAL A 186 -2.54 -13.77 -23.83
C VAL A 186 -3.94 -13.43 -23.35
N GLU A 187 -4.02 -12.57 -22.35
CA GLU A 187 -5.26 -12.22 -21.68
C GLU A 187 -6.21 -11.42 -22.57
N LYS A 188 -7.50 -11.72 -22.50
CA LYS A 188 -8.56 -10.97 -23.19
C LYS A 188 -9.20 -10.00 -22.22
N PHE A 189 -8.54 -8.89 -22.00
CA PHE A 189 -9.01 -7.87 -21.07
C PHE A 189 -10.18 -7.05 -21.63
N ILE A 190 -10.99 -6.51 -20.73
CA ILE A 190 -12.10 -5.64 -21.07
C ILE A 190 -11.65 -4.22 -21.45
N GLY A 191 -10.49 -3.77 -20.95
CA GLY A 191 -9.86 -2.46 -21.22
C GLY A 191 -8.39 -2.61 -21.56
N LEU A 192 -7.72 -1.49 -21.91
CA LEU A 192 -6.31 -1.43 -22.33
C LEU A 192 -6.00 -2.39 -23.48
N ARG A 193 -6.93 -2.53 -24.39
CA ARG A 193 -6.91 -3.58 -25.41
C ARG A 193 -5.88 -3.36 -26.50
N GLY A 194 -5.30 -2.15 -26.59
CA GLY A 194 -4.31 -1.78 -27.61
C GLY A 194 -2.94 -2.44 -27.42
N ILE A 195 -2.65 -3.01 -26.24
CA ILE A 195 -1.40 -3.68 -25.93
C ILE A 195 -1.66 -5.09 -25.39
N PRO A 196 -0.80 -6.06 -25.70
CA PRO A 196 -0.95 -7.40 -25.15
C PRO A 196 -0.59 -7.43 -23.68
N CYS A 197 -1.37 -8.17 -22.90
CA CYS A 197 -1.03 -8.60 -21.55
C CYS A 197 -0.97 -10.11 -21.57
N GLY A 198 0.16 -10.71 -21.20
CA GLY A 198 0.35 -12.13 -21.44
C GLY A 198 1.28 -12.79 -20.45
N GLU A 199 1.44 -14.06 -20.66
CA GLU A 199 2.24 -14.95 -19.83
C GLU A 199 3.66 -15.10 -20.40
N VAL A 200 4.65 -15.08 -19.51
CA VAL A 200 6.07 -15.35 -19.79
C VAL A 200 6.42 -16.67 -19.12
N VAL A 201 6.78 -17.66 -19.93
CA VAL A 201 7.11 -19.02 -19.48
C VAL A 201 8.61 -19.24 -19.55
N MET A 202 9.18 -19.68 -18.45
CA MET A 202 10.60 -19.97 -18.27
C MET A 202 10.80 -21.46 -17.98
N ASN A 203 11.41 -22.19 -18.89
CA ASN A 203 11.68 -23.61 -18.74
C ASN A 203 13.17 -23.89 -18.91
N GLN A 204 13.87 -24.08 -17.80
CA GLN A 204 15.32 -24.33 -17.78
C GLN A 204 16.12 -23.24 -18.51
N ILE A 205 15.75 -21.97 -18.32
CA ILE A 205 16.53 -20.86 -18.89
C ILE A 205 17.85 -20.74 -18.13
N GLU A 206 18.94 -20.89 -18.85
CA GLU A 206 20.28 -20.74 -18.29
C GLU A 206 20.81 -19.32 -18.49
N VAL A 207 21.15 -18.65 -17.40
CA VAL A 207 21.71 -17.29 -17.40
C VAL A 207 22.99 -17.19 -16.58
N GLY A 208 23.86 -16.24 -16.93
CA GLY A 208 25.07 -15.95 -16.17
C GLY A 208 24.85 -14.92 -15.05
N PRO A 209 25.90 -14.67 -14.25
CA PRO A 209 25.86 -13.61 -13.23
C PRO A 209 25.59 -12.21 -13.81
N GLU A 210 25.97 -11.99 -15.06
CA GLU A 210 25.76 -10.75 -15.81
C GLU A 210 24.29 -10.43 -16.03
N ASN A 211 23.41 -11.42 -15.97
CA ASN A 211 21.96 -11.27 -16.13
C ASN A 211 21.26 -10.89 -14.81
N MET A 212 21.95 -10.95 -13.66
CA MET A 212 21.35 -10.58 -12.38
C MET A 212 21.31 -9.05 -12.25
N LEU A 213 20.13 -8.51 -11.89
CA LEU A 213 19.99 -7.13 -11.49
C LEU A 213 20.30 -6.98 -9.99
N GLY A 214 21.20 -6.07 -9.64
CA GLY A 214 21.64 -5.88 -8.26
C GLY A 214 22.43 -7.07 -7.74
N LYS A 215 22.11 -7.51 -6.54
CA LYS A 215 22.73 -8.63 -5.84
C LYS A 215 21.70 -9.72 -5.53
N ARG A 216 22.19 -10.93 -5.30
CA ARG A 216 21.39 -12.02 -4.76
C ARG A 216 20.64 -11.58 -3.49
N GLY A 217 19.37 -11.86 -3.40
CA GLY A 217 18.52 -11.48 -2.27
C GLY A 217 17.88 -10.08 -2.33
N GLN A 218 18.25 -9.23 -3.32
CA GLN A 218 17.66 -7.89 -3.47
C GLN A 218 16.33 -7.86 -4.29
N GLY A 219 15.78 -9.01 -4.64
CA GLY A 219 14.64 -9.07 -5.57
C GLY A 219 13.42 -8.28 -5.13
N LEU A 220 13.05 -8.32 -3.84
CA LEU A 220 11.90 -7.57 -3.33
C LEU A 220 12.15 -6.05 -3.33
N GLU A 221 13.36 -5.61 -2.98
CA GLU A 221 13.73 -4.19 -3.03
C GLU A 221 13.64 -3.67 -4.47
N ILE A 222 14.22 -4.40 -5.43
CA ILE A 222 14.23 -4.04 -6.85
C ILE A 222 12.80 -4.01 -7.41
N ALA A 223 11.97 -4.99 -7.06
CA ALA A 223 10.58 -5.04 -7.49
C ALA A 223 9.76 -3.87 -6.90
N ASN A 224 9.92 -3.55 -5.63
CA ASN A 224 9.23 -2.43 -5.00
C ASN A 224 9.63 -1.09 -5.64
N ASN A 225 10.93 -0.89 -5.90
CA ASN A 225 11.39 0.32 -6.58
C ASN A 225 10.82 0.46 -8.00
N ALA A 226 10.70 -0.65 -8.75
CA ALA A 226 10.05 -0.65 -10.06
C ALA A 226 8.55 -0.29 -9.96
N HIS A 227 7.86 -0.77 -8.91
CA HIS A 227 6.47 -0.39 -8.66
C HIS A 227 6.32 1.09 -8.32
N ASP A 228 7.24 1.68 -7.55
CA ASP A 228 7.18 3.12 -7.23
C ASP A 228 7.34 3.97 -8.49
N ASP A 229 8.22 3.56 -9.40
CA ASP A 229 8.39 4.18 -10.71
C ASP A 229 7.15 4.01 -11.61
N ALA A 230 6.54 2.83 -11.59
CA ALA A 230 5.30 2.57 -12.29
C ALA A 230 4.16 3.49 -11.82
N ARG A 231 4.00 3.68 -10.51
CA ARG A 231 2.83 4.34 -9.92
C ARG A 231 2.76 5.84 -10.25
N TYR A 232 3.88 6.58 -10.25
CA TYR A 232 3.82 7.98 -10.68
C TYR A 232 3.53 8.08 -12.19
N LEU A 233 4.07 7.18 -13.02
CA LEU A 233 3.76 7.12 -14.44
C LEU A 233 2.29 6.71 -14.69
N MET A 234 1.73 5.81 -13.87
CA MET A 234 0.29 5.54 -13.89
C MET A 234 -0.54 6.77 -13.54
N GLY A 235 -0.09 7.59 -12.59
CA GLY A 235 -0.70 8.89 -12.31
C GLY A 235 -0.76 9.78 -13.55
N ALA A 236 0.28 9.76 -14.38
CA ALA A 236 0.30 10.45 -15.67
C ALA A 236 -0.70 9.84 -16.69
N VAL A 237 -0.77 8.50 -16.78
CA VAL A 237 -1.79 7.80 -17.61
C VAL A 237 -3.20 8.18 -17.15
N LEU A 238 -3.47 8.12 -15.87
CA LEU A 238 -4.78 8.44 -15.27
C LEU A 238 -5.20 9.88 -15.51
N THR A 239 -4.24 10.80 -15.46
CA THR A 239 -4.48 12.21 -15.84
C THR A 239 -4.87 12.32 -17.30
N GLY A 240 -4.18 11.62 -18.21
CA GLY A 240 -4.51 11.59 -19.64
C GLY A 240 -5.91 11.06 -19.93
N ILE A 241 -6.30 9.94 -19.27
CA ILE A 241 -7.66 9.39 -19.38
C ILE A 241 -8.70 10.43 -18.93
N GLN A 242 -8.47 11.11 -17.81
CA GLN A 242 -9.39 12.13 -17.29
C GLN A 242 -9.44 13.38 -18.19
N GLU A 243 -8.34 13.78 -18.81
CA GLU A 243 -8.30 14.85 -19.80
C GLU A 243 -9.13 14.50 -21.04
N HIS A 244 -9.00 13.26 -21.55
CA HIS A 244 -9.81 12.78 -22.66
C HIS A 244 -11.31 12.77 -22.31
N ALA A 245 -11.67 12.22 -21.16
CA ALA A 245 -13.04 12.22 -20.64
C ALA A 245 -13.61 13.65 -20.52
N LEU A 246 -12.82 14.58 -19.97
CA LEU A 246 -13.22 15.98 -19.84
C LEU A 246 -13.47 16.66 -21.21
N ASP A 247 -12.60 16.42 -22.18
CA ASP A 247 -12.74 17.00 -23.51
C ASP A 247 -14.02 16.47 -24.21
N ILE A 248 -14.31 15.17 -24.11
CA ILE A 248 -15.55 14.57 -24.61
C ILE A 248 -16.77 15.22 -23.94
N ALA A 249 -16.77 15.26 -22.60
CA ALA A 249 -17.88 15.82 -21.81
C ALA A 249 -18.17 17.28 -22.21
N LYS A 250 -17.14 18.12 -22.29
CA LYS A 250 -17.25 19.53 -22.70
C LYS A 250 -17.78 19.69 -24.12
N ASN A 251 -17.19 18.95 -25.07
CA ASN A 251 -17.56 19.03 -26.49
C ASN A 251 -19.00 18.58 -26.70
N TYR A 252 -19.45 17.54 -26.02
CA TYR A 252 -20.82 17.05 -26.11
C TYR A 252 -21.80 18.04 -25.45
N ALA A 253 -21.52 18.47 -24.22
CA ALA A 253 -22.39 19.38 -23.48
C ALA A 253 -22.56 20.75 -24.19
N ALA A 254 -21.55 21.21 -24.92
CA ALA A 254 -21.60 22.46 -25.68
C ALA A 254 -22.51 22.40 -26.93
N LYS A 255 -22.87 21.20 -27.42
CA LYS A 255 -23.65 21.00 -28.63
C LYS A 255 -25.03 20.41 -28.37
N ARG A 256 -25.16 19.51 -27.39
CA ARG A 256 -26.38 18.77 -27.07
C ARG A 256 -27.38 19.65 -26.30
N LYS A 257 -28.64 19.59 -26.70
CA LYS A 257 -29.75 20.21 -25.97
C LYS A 257 -30.65 19.16 -25.31
N SER A 258 -31.23 19.54 -24.17
CA SER A 258 -32.39 18.88 -23.55
C SER A 258 -33.52 19.90 -23.54
N GLY A 259 -34.59 19.64 -24.30
CA GLY A 259 -35.55 20.67 -24.65
C GLY A 259 -34.87 21.83 -25.37
N ASN A 260 -35.02 23.06 -24.88
CA ASN A 260 -34.41 24.26 -25.44
C ASN A 260 -33.07 24.67 -24.82
N THR A 261 -32.61 23.95 -23.78
CA THR A 261 -31.41 24.32 -23.02
C THR A 261 -30.22 23.47 -23.44
N LEU A 262 -29.05 24.06 -23.67
CA LEU A 262 -27.81 23.33 -23.88
C LEU A 262 -27.42 22.59 -22.57
N LEU A 263 -26.87 21.39 -22.69
CA LEU A 263 -26.44 20.64 -21.50
C LEU A 263 -25.42 21.41 -20.67
N LYS A 264 -24.52 22.17 -21.31
CA LYS A 264 -23.52 22.99 -20.60
C LYS A 264 -24.13 24.06 -19.67
N ASP A 265 -25.35 24.49 -19.93
CA ASP A 265 -26.05 25.52 -19.17
C ASP A 265 -26.94 24.92 -18.05
N MET A 266 -26.98 23.61 -17.94
CA MET A 266 -27.72 22.89 -16.89
C MET A 266 -26.82 22.67 -15.68
N GLN A 267 -27.27 23.05 -14.47
CA GLN A 267 -26.51 22.96 -13.23
C GLN A 267 -25.97 21.54 -12.97
N VAL A 268 -26.76 20.50 -13.23
CA VAL A 268 -26.34 19.10 -13.05
C VAL A 268 -25.18 18.72 -13.96
N THR A 269 -25.10 19.28 -15.17
CA THR A 269 -23.98 19.05 -16.10
C THR A 269 -22.75 19.85 -15.67
N GLN A 270 -22.94 21.09 -15.23
CA GLN A 270 -21.87 21.93 -14.68
C GLN A 270 -21.20 21.27 -13.47
N TYR A 271 -22.00 20.71 -12.55
CA TYR A 271 -21.49 19.94 -11.42
C TYR A 271 -20.60 18.77 -11.89
N LYS A 272 -21.08 17.95 -12.84
CA LYS A 272 -20.32 16.81 -13.35
C LYS A 272 -19.02 17.24 -14.02
N ILE A 273 -19.04 18.26 -14.88
CA ILE A 273 -17.84 18.78 -15.55
C ILE A 273 -16.84 19.33 -14.52
N SER A 274 -17.32 20.06 -13.49
CA SER A 274 -16.45 20.59 -12.43
C SER A 274 -15.80 19.46 -11.64
N LYS A 275 -16.53 18.36 -11.35
CA LYS A 275 -16.01 17.18 -10.66
C LYS A 275 -14.90 16.50 -11.47
N ILE A 276 -15.12 16.27 -12.78
CA ILE A 276 -14.11 15.71 -13.69
C ILE A 276 -12.86 16.60 -13.73
N ALA A 277 -13.04 17.93 -13.85
CA ALA A 277 -11.93 18.87 -13.89
C ALA A 277 -11.12 18.88 -12.60
N THR A 278 -11.79 18.81 -11.44
CA THR A 278 -11.15 18.73 -10.12
C THR A 278 -10.37 17.42 -9.97
N ASN A 279 -10.98 16.29 -10.29
CA ASN A 279 -10.36 14.97 -10.24
C ASN A 279 -9.07 14.93 -11.09
N LYS A 280 -9.15 15.42 -12.34
CA LYS A 280 -8.03 15.52 -13.26
C LYS A 280 -6.90 16.36 -12.67
N GLU A 281 -7.22 17.54 -12.13
CA GLU A 281 -6.21 18.46 -11.60
C GLU A 281 -5.51 17.90 -10.36
N LEU A 282 -6.24 17.31 -9.43
CA LEU A 282 -5.66 16.70 -8.24
C LEU A 282 -4.76 15.52 -8.61
N THR A 283 -5.19 14.65 -9.55
CA THR A 283 -4.36 13.54 -10.04
C THR A 283 -3.05 14.05 -10.64
N ARG A 284 -3.14 15.10 -11.49
CA ARG A 284 -1.98 15.72 -12.12
C ARG A 284 -0.99 16.27 -11.10
N LEU A 285 -1.46 17.04 -10.12
CA LEU A 285 -0.61 17.65 -9.09
C LEU A 285 0.17 16.61 -8.29
N VAL A 286 -0.46 15.48 -7.95
CA VAL A 286 0.19 14.46 -7.13
C VAL A 286 1.25 13.68 -7.93
N TYR A 287 0.97 13.29 -9.19
CA TYR A 287 2.00 12.59 -9.96
C TYR A 287 3.16 13.51 -10.36
N GLU A 288 2.90 14.78 -10.64
CA GLU A 288 3.96 15.76 -10.93
C GLU A 288 4.84 15.99 -9.70
N GLU A 289 4.27 16.01 -8.50
CA GLU A 289 5.05 16.10 -7.26
C GLU A 289 5.90 14.85 -7.04
N ALA A 290 5.37 13.64 -7.27
CA ALA A 290 6.15 12.41 -7.20
C ALA A 290 7.33 12.44 -8.20
N ALA A 291 7.08 12.84 -9.44
CA ALA A 291 8.11 12.98 -10.47
C ALA A 291 9.17 14.03 -10.10
N ARG A 292 8.76 15.19 -9.58
CA ARG A 292 9.66 16.25 -9.11
C ARG A 292 10.55 15.77 -7.97
N ARG A 293 9.98 15.03 -7.01
CA ARG A 293 10.75 14.44 -5.90
C ARG A 293 11.78 13.43 -6.40
N LYS A 294 11.38 12.57 -7.34
CA LYS A 294 12.31 11.61 -7.98
C LYS A 294 13.47 12.35 -8.66
N ASP A 295 13.20 13.38 -9.46
CA ASP A 295 14.23 14.18 -10.14
C ASP A 295 15.16 14.90 -9.14
N ALA A 296 14.65 15.24 -7.95
CA ALA A 296 15.42 15.87 -6.87
C ALA A 296 16.16 14.85 -5.95
N GLY A 297 16.05 13.54 -6.22
CA GLY A 297 16.63 12.50 -5.37
C GLY A 297 15.97 12.38 -3.98
N LEU A 298 14.74 12.88 -3.82
CA LEU A 298 13.96 12.81 -2.58
C LEU A 298 13.09 11.54 -2.54
N PRO A 299 12.70 11.06 -1.36
CA PRO A 299 11.70 10.00 -1.25
C PRO A 299 10.40 10.38 -1.96
N TYR A 300 9.87 9.48 -2.80
CA TYR A 300 8.67 9.73 -3.63
C TYR A 300 7.66 8.58 -3.63
N MET A 301 7.93 7.49 -2.93
CA MET A 301 7.07 6.30 -2.85
C MET A 301 5.65 6.65 -2.41
N GLU A 302 5.52 7.44 -1.35
CA GLU A 302 4.23 7.86 -0.81
C GLU A 302 3.39 8.65 -1.82
N GLN A 303 3.99 9.66 -2.48
CA GLN A 303 3.32 10.45 -3.51
C GLN A 303 2.98 9.61 -4.74
N SER A 304 3.82 8.64 -5.10
CA SER A 304 3.53 7.67 -6.17
C SER A 304 2.33 6.80 -5.82
N ALA A 305 2.27 6.27 -4.60
CA ALA A 305 1.13 5.51 -4.10
C ALA A 305 -0.16 6.35 -4.06
N MET A 306 -0.09 7.61 -3.60
CA MET A 306 -1.20 8.56 -3.60
C MET A 306 -1.69 8.86 -5.03
N ALA A 307 -0.78 9.11 -5.99
CA ALA A 307 -1.11 9.38 -7.38
C ALA A 307 -1.89 8.22 -8.01
N LYS A 308 -1.44 6.97 -7.76
CA LYS A 308 -2.10 5.76 -8.22
C LYS A 308 -3.44 5.53 -7.51
N CYS A 309 -3.46 5.62 -6.18
CA CYS A 309 -4.65 5.34 -5.37
C CYS A 309 -5.79 6.32 -5.66
N PHE A 310 -5.53 7.62 -5.50
CA PHE A 310 -6.52 8.67 -5.77
C PHE A 310 -6.87 8.72 -7.25
N GLY A 311 -5.86 8.75 -8.13
CA GLY A 311 -6.03 8.90 -9.56
C GLY A 311 -6.87 7.80 -10.19
N SER A 312 -6.72 6.53 -9.76
CA SER A 312 -7.51 5.42 -10.31
C SER A 312 -9.00 5.58 -10.02
N LYS A 313 -9.37 5.86 -8.78
CA LYS A 313 -10.77 6.10 -8.39
C LYS A 313 -11.34 7.33 -9.10
N ALA A 314 -10.55 8.41 -9.13
CA ALA A 314 -10.92 9.66 -9.78
C ALA A 314 -11.12 9.49 -11.30
N ALA A 315 -10.31 8.66 -11.95
CA ALA A 315 -10.45 8.38 -13.38
C ALA A 315 -11.71 7.56 -13.69
N VAL A 316 -11.99 6.51 -12.91
CA VAL A 316 -13.22 5.73 -13.06
C VAL A 316 -14.45 6.63 -12.88
N GLU A 317 -14.49 7.44 -11.82
CA GLU A 317 -15.58 8.41 -11.60
C GLU A 317 -15.70 9.42 -12.75
N SER A 318 -14.59 9.94 -13.24
CA SER A 318 -14.58 10.92 -14.33
C SER A 318 -15.10 10.36 -15.65
N CYS A 319 -14.72 9.13 -15.97
CA CYS A 319 -15.20 8.43 -17.17
C CYS A 319 -16.70 8.09 -17.06
N ASP A 320 -17.16 7.62 -15.90
CA ASP A 320 -18.59 7.34 -15.63
C ASP A 320 -19.43 8.62 -15.72
N LEU A 321 -18.98 9.73 -15.15
CA LEU A 321 -19.66 11.02 -15.25
C LEU A 321 -19.73 11.50 -16.72
N THR A 322 -18.70 11.25 -17.53
CA THR A 322 -18.67 11.59 -18.97
C THR A 322 -19.67 10.73 -19.74
N LEU A 323 -19.68 9.42 -19.48
CA LEU A 323 -20.66 8.50 -20.03
C LEU A 323 -22.08 8.95 -19.68
N GLN A 324 -22.34 9.32 -18.41
CA GLN A 324 -23.63 9.79 -17.95
C GLN A 324 -24.05 11.12 -18.60
N ILE A 325 -23.12 12.05 -18.89
CA ILE A 325 -23.43 13.30 -19.63
C ILE A 325 -23.90 12.98 -21.04
N MET A 326 -23.32 11.97 -21.70
CA MET A 326 -23.69 11.56 -23.05
C MET A 326 -24.95 10.67 -23.09
N GLY A 327 -25.35 10.09 -21.96
CA GLY A 327 -26.52 9.22 -21.87
C GLY A 327 -26.39 7.98 -22.75
N GLY A 328 -27.42 7.60 -23.50
CA GLY A 328 -27.40 6.41 -24.37
C GLY A 328 -26.26 6.39 -25.39
N TYR A 329 -25.83 7.53 -25.90
CA TYR A 329 -24.67 7.61 -26.78
C TYR A 329 -23.34 7.32 -26.04
N GLY A 330 -23.22 7.70 -24.77
CA GLY A 330 -22.05 7.38 -23.95
C GLY A 330 -21.95 5.88 -23.64
N TYR A 331 -23.09 5.18 -23.61
CA TYR A 331 -23.17 3.74 -23.36
C TYR A 331 -23.01 2.88 -24.64
N SER A 332 -22.98 3.53 -25.81
CA SER A 332 -22.80 2.84 -27.09
C SER A 332 -21.32 2.63 -27.39
N ALA A 333 -20.95 1.40 -27.80
CA ALA A 333 -19.60 1.08 -28.23
C ALA A 333 -19.14 1.82 -29.49
N GLU A 334 -19.98 2.68 -30.08
CA GLU A 334 -19.61 3.55 -31.21
C GLU A 334 -18.88 4.83 -30.78
N PHE A 335 -18.84 5.10 -29.47
CA PHE A 335 -18.24 6.30 -28.88
C PHE A 335 -17.24 5.94 -27.77
N SER A 336 -16.25 6.81 -27.55
CA SER A 336 -15.14 6.54 -26.62
C SER A 336 -15.51 6.45 -25.12
N PRO A 337 -16.58 7.06 -24.56
CA PRO A 337 -16.77 7.05 -23.10
C PRO A 337 -16.83 5.66 -22.47
N GLU A 338 -17.44 4.68 -23.16
CA GLU A 338 -17.59 3.34 -22.58
C GLU A 338 -16.24 2.61 -22.46
N HIS A 339 -15.33 2.73 -23.44
CA HIS A 339 -14.02 2.09 -23.32
C HIS A 339 -13.11 2.83 -22.32
N LEU A 340 -13.26 4.15 -22.15
CA LEU A 340 -12.51 4.88 -21.11
C LEU A 340 -12.85 4.39 -19.71
N VAL A 341 -14.12 4.04 -19.42
CA VAL A 341 -14.52 3.40 -18.14
C VAL A 341 -13.78 2.08 -17.96
N ARG A 342 -13.71 1.25 -19.01
CA ARG A 342 -13.03 -0.05 -18.98
C ARG A 342 -11.52 0.09 -18.79
N ASP A 343 -10.90 1.04 -19.47
CA ASP A 343 -9.47 1.34 -19.34
C ASP A 343 -9.13 1.87 -17.95
N ALA A 344 -9.90 2.83 -17.43
CA ALA A 344 -9.71 3.37 -16.10
C ALA A 344 -9.85 2.31 -15.00
N ARG A 345 -10.80 1.36 -15.16
CA ARG A 345 -11.02 0.30 -14.16
C ARG A 345 -9.83 -0.64 -14.00
N ALA A 346 -9.08 -0.91 -15.05
CA ALA A 346 -7.85 -1.71 -14.98
C ALA A 346 -6.82 -1.11 -13.99
N MET A 347 -6.78 0.21 -13.91
CA MET A 347 -5.80 0.93 -13.09
C MET A 347 -6.05 0.82 -11.58
N GLU A 348 -7.24 0.45 -11.13
CA GLU A 348 -7.48 0.16 -9.70
C GLU A 348 -6.82 -1.15 -9.26
N ILE A 349 -6.51 -2.04 -10.20
CA ILE A 349 -5.98 -3.39 -9.97
C ILE A 349 -4.47 -3.43 -10.22
N ALA A 350 -4.02 -2.91 -11.37
CA ALA A 350 -2.63 -2.98 -11.81
C ALA A 350 -1.65 -2.22 -10.88
N GLU A 351 -0.40 -2.64 -10.84
CA GLU A 351 0.71 -2.06 -10.04
C GLU A 351 0.41 -2.00 -8.52
N GLY A 352 -0.37 -2.95 -8.05
CA GLY A 352 -0.87 -3.06 -6.67
C GLY A 352 -2.29 -2.52 -6.52
N THR A 353 -3.12 -3.22 -5.74
CA THR A 353 -4.50 -2.81 -5.50
C THR A 353 -4.58 -1.49 -4.71
N ILE A 354 -5.74 -0.86 -4.73
CA ILE A 354 -6.01 0.36 -3.96
C ILE A 354 -5.74 0.14 -2.46
N GLU A 355 -6.13 -1.02 -1.94
CA GLU A 355 -5.96 -1.40 -0.53
C GLU A 355 -4.47 -1.49 -0.17
N LYS A 356 -3.66 -2.06 -1.07
CA LYS A 356 -2.20 -2.09 -0.88
C LYS A 356 -1.62 -0.67 -0.83
N MET A 357 -2.08 0.24 -1.69
CA MET A 357 -1.64 1.64 -1.66
C MET A 357 -1.97 2.31 -0.33
N TYR A 358 -3.17 2.10 0.22
CA TYR A 358 -3.51 2.64 1.54
C TYR A 358 -2.59 2.12 2.63
N THR A 359 -2.22 0.83 2.59
CA THR A 359 -1.26 0.25 3.54
C THR A 359 0.12 0.90 3.40
N GLU A 360 0.61 1.09 2.19
CA GLU A 360 1.93 1.70 1.95
C GLU A 360 1.98 3.17 2.39
N ILE A 361 0.92 3.95 2.10
CA ILE A 361 0.79 5.34 2.57
C ILE A 361 0.74 5.38 4.09
N SER A 362 -0.08 4.52 4.72
CA SER A 362 -0.17 4.45 6.19
C SER A 362 1.18 4.09 6.82
N ASN A 363 1.92 3.15 6.24
CA ASN A 363 3.24 2.77 6.75
C ASN A 363 4.24 3.93 6.64
N ALA A 364 4.18 4.72 5.56
CA ALA A 364 5.02 5.90 5.41
C ALA A 364 4.71 6.98 6.46
N GLU A 365 3.43 7.29 6.67
CA GLU A 365 2.97 8.26 7.67
C GLU A 365 3.27 7.83 9.11
N MET A 366 3.32 6.50 9.36
CA MET A 366 3.61 5.95 10.69
C MET A 366 5.10 5.67 10.93
N ALA A 367 5.96 5.86 9.93
CA ALA A 367 7.38 5.49 10.02
C ALA A 367 8.13 6.21 11.16
N ASP A 368 7.75 7.46 11.43
CA ASP A 368 8.36 8.30 12.47
C ASP A 368 7.65 8.18 13.84
N VAL A 369 6.57 7.38 13.90
CA VAL A 369 5.84 7.16 15.14
C VAL A 369 6.52 6.03 15.89
N PRO A 370 7.15 6.28 17.06
CA PRO A 370 7.79 5.24 17.81
C PRO A 370 6.77 4.16 18.19
N SER A 371 7.09 2.91 17.94
CA SER A 371 6.34 1.79 18.53
C SER A 371 6.40 1.94 20.05
N GLN A 372 5.23 2.08 20.68
CA GLN A 372 5.11 2.16 22.14
C GLN A 372 4.95 0.75 22.75
N GLU A 373 5.30 -0.29 22.01
CA GLU A 373 5.33 -1.64 22.57
C GLU A 373 6.39 -1.71 23.66
N VAL A 374 5.92 -1.70 24.92
CA VAL A 374 6.74 -2.07 26.06
C VAL A 374 6.95 -3.59 25.96
N ALA A 375 8.18 -4.01 25.72
CA ALA A 375 8.50 -5.45 25.72
C ALA A 375 8.10 -6.06 27.07
N ARG A 376 7.13 -6.98 27.08
CA ARG A 376 6.61 -7.63 28.28
C ARG A 376 7.37 -8.95 28.53
N LYS A 377 7.60 -9.26 29.80
CA LYS A 377 8.33 -10.47 30.21
C LYS A 377 7.58 -11.76 29.84
N GLN A 378 6.24 -11.72 29.88
CA GLN A 378 5.34 -12.86 29.62
C GLN A 378 5.68 -14.11 30.45
N ALA A 379 6.08 -13.91 31.69
CA ALA A 379 6.46 -14.99 32.60
C ALA A 379 5.22 -15.58 33.32
N ASP A 380 5.22 -16.91 33.51
CA ASP A 380 4.24 -17.56 34.37
C ASP A 380 4.50 -17.18 35.83
N LEU A 381 3.50 -16.65 36.50
CA LEU A 381 3.56 -16.36 37.92
C LEU A 381 3.22 -17.66 38.72
N THR A 382 4.25 -18.38 39.08
CA THR A 382 4.13 -19.65 39.82
C THR A 382 4.25 -19.47 41.32
N ASP A 383 4.84 -18.36 41.78
CA ASP A 383 4.97 -17.97 43.19
C ASP A 383 4.83 -16.45 43.33
N LEU A 384 4.04 -16.01 44.30
CA LEU A 384 3.82 -14.59 44.58
C LEU A 384 5.08 -13.85 45.03
N ASP A 385 6.09 -14.56 45.54
CA ASP A 385 7.38 -13.97 45.89
C ASP A 385 8.08 -13.31 44.71
N GLN A 386 7.71 -13.66 43.44
CA GLN A 386 8.21 -13.03 42.23
C GLN A 386 7.75 -11.58 42.08
N ILE A 387 6.60 -11.21 42.60
CA ILE A 387 5.99 -9.88 42.46
C ILE A 387 6.03 -9.03 43.72
N LEU A 388 6.28 -9.65 44.91
CA LEU A 388 6.35 -8.91 46.15
C LEU A 388 7.36 -7.75 46.16
N PRO A 389 8.58 -7.90 45.61
CA PRO A 389 9.53 -6.79 45.50
C PRO A 389 9.02 -5.60 44.68
N LEU A 390 8.24 -5.88 43.64
CA LEU A 390 7.63 -4.84 42.80
C LEU A 390 6.56 -4.06 43.54
N LEU A 391 5.74 -4.77 44.32
CA LEU A 391 4.67 -4.19 45.12
C LEU A 391 5.25 -3.36 46.27
N GLU A 392 6.27 -3.87 46.99
CA GLU A 392 6.93 -3.14 48.06
C GLU A 392 7.65 -1.88 47.57
N ALA A 393 8.32 -1.94 46.41
CA ALA A 393 8.99 -0.79 45.83
C ALA A 393 8.00 0.33 45.41
N ALA A 394 6.81 -0.06 44.94
CA ALA A 394 5.76 0.87 44.53
C ALA A 394 4.84 1.34 45.67
N LYS A 395 4.90 0.69 46.83
CA LYS A 395 4.03 0.95 48.00
C LYS A 395 4.15 2.40 48.48
N THR A 396 3.03 3.06 48.67
CA THR A 396 2.99 4.39 49.25
C THR A 396 2.81 4.23 50.77
N PRO A 397 3.65 4.90 51.63
CA PRO A 397 3.49 4.83 53.07
C PRO A 397 2.07 5.21 53.50
N ALA A 398 1.47 4.43 54.40
CA ALA A 398 0.18 4.78 54.97
C ALA A 398 0.27 6.15 55.66
N GLY A 399 -0.50 7.13 55.15
CA GLY A 399 -0.51 8.52 55.66
C GLY A 399 -0.07 9.58 54.62
N ALA A 400 0.44 9.19 53.47
CA ALA A 400 0.78 10.16 52.37
C ALA A 400 -0.38 10.38 51.37
N VAL A 401 -1.51 9.72 51.57
CA VAL A 401 -2.74 9.99 50.82
C VAL A 401 -3.48 11.04 51.63
N ASP A 402 -3.57 12.27 51.14
CA ASP A 402 -4.48 13.28 51.68
C ASP A 402 -5.85 12.63 51.81
N ALA A 403 -6.41 12.69 53.03
CA ALA A 403 -7.70 12.14 53.39
C ALA A 403 -8.77 12.77 52.45
N VAL A 404 -9.05 12.12 51.33
CA VAL A 404 -10.06 12.56 50.39
C VAL A 404 -11.41 12.18 50.93
N SER A 405 -12.06 13.19 51.43
CA SER A 405 -13.46 13.22 51.77
C SER A 405 -14.35 12.78 50.61
N SER A 406 -15.17 11.77 50.84
CA SER A 406 -16.37 11.36 50.06
C SER A 406 -16.18 10.46 48.85
N PRO A 407 -17.05 9.46 48.64
CA PRO A 407 -16.98 8.45 47.57
C PRO A 407 -17.23 8.99 46.15
N SER A 408 -17.28 10.27 45.94
CA SER A 408 -17.72 10.88 44.66
C SER A 408 -16.59 11.41 43.76
N GLN A 409 -15.30 11.34 44.17
CA GLN A 409 -14.21 11.83 43.30
C GLN A 409 -13.01 10.87 43.32
N ALA A 410 -12.90 10.04 42.27
CA ALA A 410 -11.71 9.23 42.00
C ALA A 410 -10.58 10.10 41.41
N ALA A 411 -10.14 11.12 42.15
CA ALA A 411 -9.04 12.00 41.73
C ALA A 411 -7.65 11.31 41.87
N GLY A 412 -7.58 10.13 42.52
CA GLY A 412 -6.36 9.39 42.77
C GLY A 412 -5.89 8.47 41.65
N LEU A 413 -6.80 7.89 40.87
CA LEU A 413 -6.52 6.83 39.91
C LEU A 413 -5.45 7.19 38.87
N PRO A 414 -5.44 8.39 38.21
CA PRO A 414 -4.40 8.76 37.28
C PRO A 414 -3.00 8.95 37.88
N LYS A 415 -2.90 9.13 39.18
CA LYS A 415 -1.63 9.37 39.91
C LYS A 415 -1.21 8.18 40.78
N ALA A 416 -2.03 7.11 40.82
CA ALA A 416 -1.77 5.95 41.61
C ALA A 416 -0.52 5.21 41.13
N LYS A 417 0.35 4.81 42.08
CA LYS A 417 1.51 3.98 41.77
C LYS A 417 1.15 2.51 41.58
N ILE A 418 0.16 2.02 42.35
CA ILE A 418 -0.38 0.67 42.24
C ILE A 418 -1.87 0.77 41.93
N VAL A 419 -2.33 0.03 40.93
CA VAL A 419 -3.75 -0.06 40.58
C VAL A 419 -4.19 -1.52 40.52
N LEU A 420 -5.27 -1.84 41.21
CA LEU A 420 -6.00 -3.09 41.06
C LEU A 420 -7.15 -2.84 40.09
N ALA A 421 -7.09 -3.45 38.91
CA ALA A 421 -8.12 -3.28 37.86
C ALA A 421 -9.04 -4.52 37.88
N LEU A 422 -10.33 -4.32 38.20
CA LEU A 422 -11.29 -5.40 38.32
C LEU A 422 -12.13 -5.50 37.03
N GLY A 423 -12.20 -6.71 36.48
CA GLY A 423 -13.08 -7.08 35.37
C GLY A 423 -14.23 -7.96 35.82
N ARG A 424 -15.05 -8.39 34.86
CA ARG A 424 -16.23 -9.23 35.11
C ARG A 424 -15.92 -10.51 35.84
N GLY A 425 -14.71 -11.10 35.66
CA GLY A 425 -14.28 -12.31 36.36
C GLY A 425 -13.99 -12.09 37.85
N ALA A 426 -13.96 -10.85 38.36
CA ALA A 426 -13.77 -10.49 39.76
C ALA A 426 -15.06 -9.94 40.41
N ASN A 427 -16.25 -10.15 39.81
CA ASN A 427 -17.52 -9.54 40.25
C ASN A 427 -18.24 -10.30 41.36
N GLN A 428 -17.54 -11.08 42.16
CA GLN A 428 -18.12 -11.74 43.33
C GLN A 428 -17.91 -10.86 44.58
N PRO A 429 -18.92 -10.73 45.48
CA PRO A 429 -18.82 -9.85 46.64
C PRO A 429 -17.59 -10.14 47.51
N GLU A 430 -17.25 -11.42 47.72
CA GLU A 430 -16.10 -11.82 48.49
C GLU A 430 -14.77 -11.43 47.83
N THR A 431 -14.70 -11.53 46.50
CA THR A 431 -13.53 -11.14 45.72
C THR A 431 -13.33 -9.62 45.77
N ILE A 432 -14.41 -8.85 45.63
CA ILE A 432 -14.39 -7.38 45.75
C ILE A 432 -13.92 -6.97 47.17
N ALA A 433 -14.41 -7.66 48.22
CA ALA A 433 -14.00 -7.39 49.58
C ALA A 433 -12.49 -7.65 49.82
N LEU A 434 -11.96 -8.77 49.29
CA LEU A 434 -10.53 -9.05 49.29
C LEU A 434 -9.71 -8.02 48.50
N ALA A 435 -10.18 -7.61 47.34
CA ALA A 435 -9.50 -6.60 46.52
C ALA A 435 -9.38 -5.25 47.26
N LYS A 436 -10.43 -4.86 48.02
CA LYS A 436 -10.40 -3.65 48.85
C LYS A 436 -9.39 -3.77 49.99
N GLN A 437 -9.30 -4.93 50.68
CA GLN A 437 -8.30 -5.16 51.73
C GLN A 437 -6.87 -5.15 51.18
N VAL A 438 -6.63 -5.81 50.06
CA VAL A 438 -5.32 -5.78 49.38
C VAL A 438 -4.96 -4.36 48.93
N ALA A 439 -5.91 -3.60 48.38
CA ALA A 439 -5.68 -2.23 48.00
C ALA A 439 -5.30 -1.33 49.17
N GLU A 440 -5.98 -1.48 50.32
CA GLU A 440 -5.65 -0.76 51.56
C GLU A 440 -4.23 -1.10 52.05
N LYS A 441 -3.86 -2.37 52.09
CA LYS A 441 -2.52 -2.83 52.51
C LYS A 441 -1.39 -2.32 51.61
N LEU A 442 -1.65 -2.17 50.32
CA LEU A 442 -0.68 -1.71 49.32
C LEU A 442 -0.67 -0.19 49.12
N GLY A 443 -1.66 0.54 49.64
CA GLY A 443 -1.90 1.93 49.26
C GLY A 443 -2.25 2.07 47.77
N ALA A 444 -3.01 1.12 47.24
CA ALA A 444 -3.38 1.02 45.84
C ALA A 444 -4.78 1.60 45.58
N GLU A 445 -5.00 2.10 44.37
CA GLU A 445 -6.33 2.50 43.89
C GLU A 445 -7.03 1.35 43.18
N ILE A 446 -8.36 1.32 43.25
CA ILE A 446 -9.17 0.37 42.51
C ILE A 446 -9.79 1.02 41.26
N GLY A 447 -9.40 0.50 40.10
CA GLY A 447 -10.05 0.81 38.81
C GLY A 447 -10.93 -0.36 38.35
N VAL A 448 -11.94 -0.08 37.55
CA VAL A 448 -12.87 -1.09 37.04
C VAL A 448 -13.10 -1.00 35.56
N THR A 449 -13.32 -2.14 34.91
CA THR A 449 -13.78 -2.13 33.50
C THR A 449 -15.27 -1.75 33.43
N ARG A 450 -15.70 -1.25 32.26
CA ARG A 450 -17.09 -0.79 32.05
C ARG A 450 -18.18 -1.73 32.58
N PRO A 451 -18.10 -3.07 32.44
CA PRO A 451 -19.13 -3.97 32.99
C PRO A 451 -19.25 -3.99 34.52
N MET A 452 -18.27 -3.44 35.24
CA MET A 452 -18.24 -3.38 36.71
C MET A 452 -18.82 -2.05 37.26
N VAL A 453 -19.10 -1.08 36.39
CA VAL A 453 -19.70 0.18 36.82
C VAL A 453 -21.15 -0.05 37.20
N GLY A 454 -21.51 0.22 38.43
CA GLY A 454 -22.87 -0.02 38.99
C GLY A 454 -22.95 0.31 40.48
N SER A 455 -23.48 -0.61 41.31
CA SER A 455 -23.72 -0.40 42.73
C SER A 455 -22.44 -0.22 43.54
N ASP A 456 -21.39 -0.98 43.24
CA ASP A 456 -20.15 -1.02 44.01
C ASP A 456 -19.08 -0.04 43.53
N PHE A 457 -19.13 0.32 42.26
CA PHE A 457 -18.15 1.21 41.60
C PHE A 457 -18.82 2.23 40.73
N ASN A 458 -18.37 3.47 40.77
CA ASN A 458 -18.89 4.57 39.99
C ASN A 458 -18.07 4.83 38.70
N ARG A 459 -18.59 5.71 37.82
CA ARG A 459 -17.91 6.08 36.55
C ARG A 459 -16.54 6.72 36.76
N GLY A 460 -16.29 7.35 37.89
CA GLY A 460 -14.99 7.94 38.23
C GLY A 460 -13.88 6.90 38.43
N GLN A 461 -14.25 5.62 38.63
CA GLN A 461 -13.30 4.50 38.74
C GLN A 461 -13.15 3.71 37.44
N GLN A 462 -13.85 4.10 36.38
CA GLN A 462 -13.82 3.37 35.11
C GLN A 462 -12.49 3.55 34.39
N LEU A 463 -11.89 2.42 34.00
CA LEU A 463 -10.74 2.33 33.10
C LEU A 463 -11.21 2.00 31.66
N GLY A 464 -10.44 2.42 30.66
CA GLY A 464 -10.74 2.16 29.28
C GLY A 464 -10.96 3.44 28.46
N VAL A 465 -11.24 3.31 27.16
CA VAL A 465 -11.37 4.44 26.20
C VAL A 465 -12.35 5.51 26.67
N ASN A 466 -13.44 5.11 27.34
CA ASN A 466 -14.44 6.01 27.90
C ASN A 466 -14.24 6.28 29.42
N GLY A 467 -13.07 5.97 29.95
CA GLY A 467 -12.70 6.14 31.35
C GLY A 467 -11.33 6.77 31.49
N HIS A 468 -10.63 6.44 32.59
CA HIS A 468 -9.27 6.94 32.82
C HIS A 468 -8.25 6.14 32.02
N LYS A 469 -7.22 6.86 31.52
CA LYS A 469 -5.94 6.31 31.08
C LYS A 469 -4.96 6.44 32.24
N ILE A 470 -4.23 5.34 32.55
CA ILE A 470 -3.36 5.27 33.70
C ILE A 470 -1.96 4.76 33.34
N LYS A 471 -0.96 5.16 34.12
CA LYS A 471 0.44 4.72 33.97
C LYS A 471 1.04 4.40 35.35
N PRO A 472 0.51 3.39 36.04
CA PRO A 472 1.02 3.02 37.35
C PRO A 472 2.37 2.30 37.23
N GLN A 473 3.13 2.24 38.32
CA GLN A 473 4.32 1.40 38.45
C GLN A 473 3.95 -0.09 38.46
N VAL A 474 2.81 -0.43 39.09
CA VAL A 474 2.28 -1.79 39.08
C VAL A 474 0.77 -1.77 38.81
N LEU A 475 0.36 -2.52 37.80
CA LEU A 475 -1.03 -2.81 37.48
C LEU A 475 -1.33 -4.29 37.72
N ILE A 476 -2.37 -4.57 38.49
CA ILE A 476 -2.87 -5.94 38.68
C ILE A 476 -4.24 -6.07 38.03
N ASN A 477 -4.32 -6.79 36.92
CA ASN A 477 -5.55 -7.10 36.19
C ASN A 477 -6.23 -8.32 36.83
N LEU A 478 -7.43 -8.16 37.31
CA LEU A 478 -8.19 -9.17 38.03
C LEU A 478 -9.44 -9.58 37.26
N GLY A 479 -9.44 -10.74 36.62
CA GLY A 479 -10.58 -11.25 35.86
C GLY A 479 -10.97 -10.41 34.65
N ILE A 480 -10.00 -9.79 33.98
CA ILE A 480 -10.16 -8.97 32.78
C ILE A 480 -9.86 -9.81 31.53
N ALA A 481 -10.68 -9.70 30.47
CA ALA A 481 -10.51 -10.47 29.25
C ALA A 481 -9.42 -9.90 28.31
N GLY A 482 -9.11 -8.59 28.38
CA GLY A 482 -8.10 -7.96 27.53
C GLY A 482 -8.67 -7.35 26.25
N ALA A 483 -9.90 -6.82 26.26
CA ALA A 483 -10.45 -6.11 25.11
C ALA A 483 -9.59 -4.87 24.76
N PRO A 484 -9.37 -4.57 23.45
CA PRO A 484 -8.52 -3.44 23.00
C PRO A 484 -8.88 -2.10 23.65
N GLN A 485 -10.19 -1.84 23.86
CA GLN A 485 -10.70 -0.61 24.49
C GLN A 485 -10.22 -0.44 25.96
N TYR A 486 -9.76 -1.51 26.58
CA TYR A 486 -9.16 -1.48 27.91
C TYR A 486 -7.64 -1.45 27.81
N THR A 487 -7.02 -2.38 27.07
CA THR A 487 -5.56 -2.54 27.01
C THR A 487 -4.85 -1.28 26.55
N PHE A 488 -5.34 -0.58 25.51
CA PHE A 488 -4.76 0.71 25.05
C PHE A 488 -4.72 1.84 26.09
N THR A 489 -5.37 1.68 27.22
CA THR A 489 -5.42 2.72 28.26
C THR A 489 -4.58 2.41 29.47
N VAL A 490 -4.00 1.21 29.52
CA VAL A 490 -3.24 0.69 30.64
C VAL A 490 -1.90 0.03 30.23
N ASP A 491 -1.62 -0.09 28.93
CA ASP A 491 -0.42 -0.72 28.36
C ASP A 491 0.89 0.01 28.68
N HIS A 492 0.81 1.23 29.19
CA HIS A 492 1.95 2.03 29.64
C HIS A 492 2.30 1.85 31.12
N ALA A 493 1.64 0.96 31.86
CA ALA A 493 2.07 0.58 33.21
C ALA A 493 3.47 -0.04 33.15
N GLU A 494 4.32 0.24 34.16
CA GLU A 494 5.69 -0.26 34.15
C GLU A 494 5.74 -1.79 34.33
N ASN A 495 4.89 -2.35 35.21
CA ASN A 495 4.75 -3.78 35.42
C ASN A 495 3.26 -4.15 35.37
N ILE A 496 2.90 -5.12 34.54
CA ILE A 496 1.53 -5.63 34.43
C ILE A 496 1.46 -7.09 34.89
N ILE A 497 0.63 -7.32 35.89
CA ILE A 497 0.33 -8.65 36.43
C ILE A 497 -1.12 -8.96 36.06
N SER A 498 -1.38 -10.07 35.40
CA SER A 498 -2.75 -10.44 35.04
C SER A 498 -3.16 -11.77 35.58
N VAL A 499 -4.37 -11.82 36.14
CA VAL A 499 -5.00 -13.00 36.78
C VAL A 499 -6.26 -13.35 36.01
N ASN A 500 -6.32 -14.55 35.44
CA ASN A 500 -7.50 -15.03 34.71
C ASN A 500 -7.59 -16.57 34.81
N THR A 501 -8.81 -17.10 34.87
CA THR A 501 -9.04 -18.55 34.84
C THR A 501 -8.87 -19.15 33.44
N ASN A 502 -8.99 -18.33 32.36
CA ASN A 502 -8.77 -18.79 31.01
C ASN A 502 -7.28 -18.64 30.63
N PRO A 503 -6.54 -19.74 30.38
CA PRO A 503 -5.14 -19.69 30.04
C PRO A 503 -4.84 -18.96 28.69
N ASN A 504 -5.85 -18.82 27.83
CA ASN A 504 -5.77 -18.15 26.55
C ASN A 504 -6.41 -16.75 26.57
N ALA A 505 -6.53 -16.11 27.74
CA ALA A 505 -7.09 -14.78 27.83
C ALA A 505 -6.13 -13.74 27.17
N ILE A 506 -6.67 -12.91 26.28
CA ILE A 506 -5.92 -11.89 25.50
C ILE A 506 -5.14 -10.93 26.45
N VAL A 507 -5.66 -10.69 27.65
CA VAL A 507 -4.98 -9.84 28.65
C VAL A 507 -3.55 -10.31 28.95
N PHE A 508 -3.25 -11.58 28.77
CA PHE A 508 -1.91 -12.14 29.04
C PHE A 508 -0.87 -11.71 28.00
N GLU A 509 -1.27 -11.40 26.77
CA GLU A 509 -0.35 -10.94 25.72
C GLU A 509 0.34 -9.63 26.10
N GLY A 510 -0.36 -8.74 26.82
CA GLY A 510 0.14 -7.46 27.29
C GLY A 510 0.68 -7.49 28.74
N SER A 511 1.01 -8.66 29.32
CA SER A 511 1.38 -8.80 30.73
C SER A 511 2.83 -9.20 30.92
N ASP A 512 3.46 -8.69 31.98
CA ASP A 512 4.78 -9.13 32.41
C ASP A 512 4.70 -10.47 33.20
N TYR A 513 3.64 -10.62 33.98
CA TYR A 513 3.37 -11.83 34.74
C TYR A 513 1.94 -12.29 34.55
N ARG A 514 1.75 -13.57 34.28
CA ARG A 514 0.45 -14.20 34.11
C ARG A 514 0.18 -15.25 35.16
N TYR A 515 -0.94 -15.13 35.85
CA TYR A 515 -1.43 -16.12 36.82
C TYR A 515 -2.70 -16.77 36.27
N VAL A 516 -2.61 -18.05 35.94
CA VAL A 516 -3.77 -18.82 35.46
C VAL A 516 -4.45 -19.44 36.66
N GLY A 517 -5.53 -18.82 37.14
CA GLY A 517 -6.24 -19.25 38.32
C GLY A 517 -7.36 -18.32 38.76
N SER A 518 -7.96 -18.66 39.92
CA SER A 518 -9.05 -17.87 40.50
C SER A 518 -8.53 -16.53 41.05
N THR A 519 -9.24 -15.46 40.72
CA THR A 519 -8.96 -14.12 41.26
C THR A 519 -9.10 -14.08 42.78
N TYR A 520 -10.05 -14.85 43.32
CA TYR A 520 -10.27 -14.96 44.76
C TYR A 520 -9.07 -15.59 45.47
N ASP A 521 -8.57 -16.73 44.96
CA ASP A 521 -7.45 -17.45 45.54
C ASP A 521 -6.15 -16.64 45.49
N PHE A 522 -5.93 -15.98 44.33
CA PHE A 522 -4.80 -15.06 44.16
C PHE A 522 -4.82 -13.93 45.20
N LEU A 523 -5.94 -13.23 45.35
CA LEU A 523 -6.07 -12.14 46.32
C LEU A 523 -5.94 -12.60 47.75
N LYS A 524 -6.47 -13.77 48.11
CA LYS A 524 -6.38 -14.36 49.43
C LYS A 524 -4.94 -14.70 49.78
N GLU A 525 -4.22 -15.32 48.87
CA GLU A 525 -2.80 -15.64 49.07
C GLU A 525 -1.95 -14.36 49.14
N LEU A 526 -2.19 -13.39 48.26
CA LEU A 526 -1.49 -12.11 48.27
C LEU A 526 -1.73 -11.37 49.59
N LEU A 527 -2.95 -11.34 50.10
CA LEU A 527 -3.27 -10.72 51.40
C LEU A 527 -2.52 -11.37 52.56
N ASN A 528 -2.42 -12.70 52.54
CA ASN A 528 -1.66 -13.45 53.57
C ASN A 528 -0.16 -13.12 53.53
N ARG A 529 0.41 -12.88 52.34
CA ARG A 529 1.84 -12.52 52.19
C ARG A 529 2.13 -11.06 52.57
N LEU A 530 1.13 -10.19 52.50
CA LEU A 530 1.26 -8.78 52.88
C LEU A 530 1.12 -8.55 54.42
N GLY A 531 0.78 -9.55 55.19
CA GLY A 531 0.70 -9.52 56.65
C GLY A 531 -0.61 -8.95 57.16
#